data_c372cd7315e6b7e23e18b8c98e283b5f
#
_entry.id   c372cd7315e6b7e23e18b8c98e283b5f
#
_cell.length_a   1.000
_cell.length_b   1.000
_cell.length_c   1.000
_cell.angle_alpha   90.00
_cell.angle_beta   90.00
_cell.angle_gamma   90.00
#
_symmetry.space_group_name_H-M   'P 1'
#
loop_
_entity.id
_entity.type
_entity.pdbx_description
1 polymer ?
#
loop_
_entity_poly.entity_id
_entity_poly.type
_entity_poly.pdbx_seq_one_letter_code
_entity_poly.pdbx_strand_id
1 'polypeptide(L)'
;MRAAIVPILPLTLMQTLALCLLSGCAVGPDYAPSSAAQLGVPDQWSVTAPPSSEDLTAWWRKFDDPVLTQLVEQAAGANLDLAQAQARLRQAREALVASRAALLPSLSASGSVNRTETLKGGGTTLTLPDGTVTTTGGGGSTSFTLGLDASYQLDLFGGNRRAVEASRAQFEGAGFDYAATLLSVESELARNYVLARGYQAQIANARASLAIQDENLEIARWRVMAGLVSS
;
A
#
# COMPACT_ATOMS: atom_id res chain seq x y z
N MET A 1 -16.52 38.12 66.08
CA MET A 1 -15.75 37.41 65.04
C MET A 1 -16.74 36.87 64.02
N ARG A 2 -16.86 37.49 62.84
CA ARG A 2 -17.70 37.03 61.73
C ARG A 2 -16.81 36.34 60.73
N ALA A 3 -16.89 35.01 60.57
CA ALA A 3 -16.19 34.28 59.57
C ALA A 3 -16.83 34.55 58.18
N ALA A 4 -16.05 35.07 57.24
CA ALA A 4 -16.46 35.30 55.87
C ALA A 4 -16.45 33.93 55.18
N ILE A 5 -17.63 33.41 54.82
CA ILE A 5 -17.78 32.23 53.94
C ILE A 5 -17.51 32.74 52.53
N VAL A 6 -16.32 32.46 52.01
CA VAL A 6 -16.00 32.67 50.59
C VAL A 6 -16.76 31.66 49.77
N PRO A 7 -17.59 32.06 48.76
CA PRO A 7 -18.33 31.09 47.96
C PRO A 7 -17.35 30.33 47.03
N ILE A 8 -17.09 29.07 47.36
CA ILE A 8 -16.28 28.11 46.54
C ILE A 8 -17.07 27.64 45.29
N LEU A 9 -18.36 27.95 45.25
CA LEU A 9 -19.28 27.47 44.19
C LEU A 9 -18.96 27.94 42.75
N PRO A 10 -18.42 29.18 42.49
CA PRO A 10 -18.12 29.59 41.10
C PRO A 10 -16.90 28.92 40.52
N LEU A 11 -15.93 28.51 41.34
CA LEU A 11 -14.68 27.91 40.88
C LEU A 11 -14.88 26.45 40.37
N THR A 12 -15.73 25.68 41.06
CA THR A 12 -16.07 24.30 40.65
C THR A 12 -16.92 24.27 39.39
N LEU A 13 -17.85 25.22 39.23
CA LEU A 13 -18.67 25.33 38.02
C LEU A 13 -17.84 25.73 36.80
N MET A 14 -16.86 26.59 36.97
CA MET A 14 -15.95 26.99 35.92
C MET A 14 -15.00 25.86 35.52
N GLN A 15 -14.55 25.03 36.46
CA GLN A 15 -13.76 23.84 36.19
C GLN A 15 -14.52 22.75 35.45
N THR A 16 -15.78 22.48 35.84
CA THR A 16 -16.63 21.51 35.15
C THR A 16 -16.99 21.96 33.74
N LEU A 17 -17.27 23.24 33.54
CA LEU A 17 -17.53 23.80 32.22
C LEU A 17 -16.28 23.74 31.32
N ALA A 18 -15.10 24.00 31.85
CA ALA A 18 -13.83 23.84 31.12
C ALA A 18 -13.55 22.38 30.76
N LEU A 19 -13.81 21.40 31.64
CA LEU A 19 -13.68 19.98 31.33
C LEU A 19 -14.69 19.52 30.24
N CYS A 20 -15.91 20.01 30.27
CA CYS A 20 -16.92 19.69 29.24
C CYS A 20 -16.58 20.28 27.86
N LEU A 21 -15.91 21.44 27.81
CA LEU A 21 -15.45 22.03 26.56
C LEU A 21 -14.24 21.31 25.96
N LEU A 22 -13.45 20.60 26.75
CA LEU A 22 -12.31 19.80 26.25
C LEU A 22 -12.75 18.43 25.70
N SER A 23 -13.90 17.91 26.08
CA SER A 23 -14.36 16.59 25.64
C SER A 23 -15.06 16.57 24.27
N GLY A 24 -15.31 17.74 23.66
CA GLY A 24 -16.10 17.89 22.44
C GLY A 24 -15.33 18.07 21.12
N CYS A 25 -14.00 18.05 21.12
CA CYS A 25 -13.21 18.49 19.96
C CYS A 25 -12.39 17.39 19.28
N ALA A 26 -12.91 16.16 19.15
CA ALA A 26 -12.31 15.21 18.22
C ALA A 26 -12.67 15.60 16.78
N VAL A 27 -11.68 15.85 15.94
CA VAL A 27 -11.88 16.21 14.52
C VAL A 27 -12.33 14.99 13.72
N GLY A 28 -13.46 15.13 13.01
CA GLY A 28 -13.97 14.18 12.03
C GLY A 28 -14.93 13.13 12.58
N PRO A 29 -15.73 12.51 11.71
CA PRO A 29 -16.67 11.45 12.07
C PRO A 29 -15.94 10.14 12.37
N ASP A 30 -16.50 9.32 13.26
CA ASP A 30 -16.05 7.95 13.46
C ASP A 30 -16.58 7.07 12.32
N TYR A 31 -15.68 6.39 11.65
CA TYR A 31 -16.05 5.45 10.60
C TYR A 31 -16.70 4.21 11.23
N ALA A 32 -17.95 3.94 10.82
CA ALA A 32 -18.63 2.69 11.10
C ALA A 32 -18.96 1.99 9.76
N PRO A 33 -18.47 0.76 9.53
CA PRO A 33 -18.82 0.03 8.33
C PRO A 33 -20.33 -0.20 8.27
N SER A 34 -20.93 0.07 7.10
CA SER A 34 -22.36 -0.19 6.89
C SER A 34 -22.62 -1.69 6.94
N SER A 35 -23.65 -2.11 7.70
CA SER A 35 -24.08 -3.51 7.71
C SER A 35 -24.80 -3.88 6.40
N ALA A 36 -24.81 -5.17 6.04
CA ALA A 36 -25.52 -5.66 4.86
C ALA A 36 -27.01 -5.23 4.84
N ALA A 37 -27.67 -5.25 6.00
CA ALA A 37 -29.05 -4.80 6.16
C ALA A 37 -29.22 -3.31 5.85
N GLN A 38 -28.29 -2.45 6.26
CA GLN A 38 -28.30 -1.00 5.94
C GLN A 38 -28.12 -0.72 4.45
N LEU A 39 -27.41 -1.60 3.75
CA LEU A 39 -27.21 -1.53 2.30
C LEU A 39 -28.34 -2.18 1.50
N GLY A 40 -29.41 -2.67 2.18
CA GLY A 40 -30.53 -3.34 1.52
C GLY A 40 -30.17 -4.71 0.93
N VAL A 41 -29.08 -5.30 1.37
CA VAL A 41 -28.68 -6.66 0.93
C VAL A 41 -29.57 -7.67 1.66
N PRO A 42 -30.29 -8.54 0.95
CA PRO A 42 -31.11 -9.58 1.57
C PRO A 42 -30.24 -10.52 2.42
N ASP A 43 -30.80 -11.00 3.54
CA ASP A 43 -30.11 -11.94 4.44
C ASP A 43 -29.86 -13.31 3.79
N GLN A 44 -30.61 -13.62 2.72
CA GLN A 44 -30.49 -14.88 2.00
C GLN A 44 -30.48 -14.64 0.50
N TRP A 45 -29.69 -15.45 -0.23
CA TRP A 45 -29.75 -15.50 -1.68
C TRP A 45 -31.09 -16.03 -2.15
N SER A 46 -31.58 -15.56 -3.29
CA SER A 46 -32.82 -16.06 -3.93
C SER A 46 -32.77 -17.56 -4.26
N VAL A 47 -31.58 -18.12 -4.38
CA VAL A 47 -31.33 -19.55 -4.57
C VAL A 47 -30.63 -20.07 -3.32
N THR A 48 -31.23 -21.07 -2.68
CA THR A 48 -30.63 -21.75 -1.53
C THR A 48 -29.45 -22.59 -2.02
N ALA A 49 -28.25 -22.04 -1.99
CA ALA A 49 -27.03 -22.83 -2.18
C ALA A 49 -26.64 -23.46 -0.84
N PRO A 50 -26.19 -24.71 -0.80
CA PRO A 50 -25.63 -25.27 0.42
C PRO A 50 -24.43 -24.41 0.83
N PRO A 51 -24.22 -24.14 2.14
CA PRO A 51 -23.06 -23.39 2.60
C PRO A 51 -21.79 -24.12 2.17
N SER A 52 -21.04 -23.50 1.28
CA SER A 52 -19.74 -24.02 0.87
C SER A 52 -18.70 -23.51 1.87
N SER A 53 -18.13 -24.44 2.63
CA SER A 53 -16.96 -24.18 3.49
C SER A 53 -15.64 -24.40 2.75
N GLU A 54 -15.70 -24.45 1.40
CA GLU A 54 -14.53 -24.72 0.58
C GLU A 54 -13.51 -23.58 0.64
N ASP A 55 -12.26 -23.96 0.85
CA ASP A 55 -11.14 -23.04 0.72
C ASP A 55 -10.94 -22.67 -0.76
N LEU A 56 -11.20 -21.40 -1.08
CA LEU A 56 -11.05 -20.87 -2.43
C LEU A 56 -9.64 -20.31 -2.69
N THR A 57 -8.73 -20.38 -1.74
CA THR A 57 -7.36 -19.84 -1.90
C THR A 57 -6.53 -20.61 -2.93
N ALA A 58 -6.89 -21.85 -3.22
CA ALA A 58 -6.25 -22.69 -4.23
C ALA A 58 -7.29 -23.36 -5.15
N TRP A 59 -8.26 -22.58 -5.62
CA TRP A 59 -9.42 -23.03 -6.39
C TRP A 59 -9.05 -23.80 -7.67
N TRP A 60 -7.90 -23.50 -8.32
CA TRP A 60 -7.41 -24.18 -9.52
C TRP A 60 -7.05 -25.66 -9.28
N ARG A 61 -6.76 -26.06 -8.05
CA ARG A 61 -6.48 -27.46 -7.71
C ARG A 61 -7.67 -28.39 -7.90
N LYS A 62 -8.90 -27.83 -7.98
CA LYS A 62 -10.11 -28.58 -8.28
C LYS A 62 -10.12 -29.15 -9.70
N PHE A 63 -9.29 -28.64 -10.62
CA PHE A 63 -9.13 -29.19 -11.95
C PHE A 63 -8.30 -30.47 -11.97
N ASP A 64 -7.66 -30.83 -10.86
CA ASP A 64 -6.80 -32.02 -10.70
C ASP A 64 -5.75 -32.18 -11.81
N ASP A 65 -5.23 -31.00 -12.26
CA ASP A 65 -4.22 -30.91 -13.32
C ASP A 65 -2.91 -30.36 -12.73
N PRO A 66 -1.85 -31.20 -12.63
CA PRO A 66 -0.59 -30.78 -12.04
C PRO A 66 0.14 -29.73 -12.91
N VAL A 67 -0.08 -29.71 -14.23
CA VAL A 67 0.53 -28.73 -15.13
C VAL A 67 -0.09 -27.35 -14.87
N LEU A 68 -1.41 -27.27 -14.74
CA LEU A 68 -2.09 -26.03 -14.38
C LEU A 68 -1.58 -25.52 -13.03
N THR A 69 -1.48 -26.39 -12.04
CA THR A 69 -0.99 -26.01 -10.70
C THR A 69 0.41 -25.43 -10.76
N GLN A 70 1.32 -26.09 -11.48
CA GLN A 70 2.70 -25.63 -11.65
C GLN A 70 2.75 -24.25 -12.36
N LEU A 71 1.94 -24.07 -13.40
CA LEU A 71 1.89 -22.79 -14.14
C LEU A 71 1.38 -21.64 -13.29
N VAL A 72 0.33 -21.87 -12.47
CA VAL A 72 -0.20 -20.85 -11.55
C VAL A 72 0.84 -20.47 -10.51
N GLU A 73 1.51 -21.43 -9.89
CA GLU A 73 2.56 -21.17 -8.90
C GLU A 73 3.75 -20.41 -9.50
N GLN A 74 4.17 -20.75 -10.73
CA GLN A 74 5.22 -20.02 -11.44
C GLN A 74 4.79 -18.58 -11.80
N ALA A 75 3.55 -18.39 -12.27
CA ALA A 75 3.04 -17.08 -12.61
C ALA A 75 2.97 -16.15 -11.40
N ALA A 76 2.56 -16.67 -10.25
CA ALA A 76 2.54 -15.90 -8.99
C ALA A 76 3.93 -15.37 -8.60
N GLY A 77 5.00 -16.10 -8.92
CA GLY A 77 6.38 -15.70 -8.64
C GLY A 77 7.02 -14.77 -9.69
N ALA A 78 6.56 -14.79 -10.93
CA ALA A 78 7.20 -14.12 -12.06
C ALA A 78 6.39 -12.96 -12.67
N ASN A 79 5.14 -12.76 -12.27
CA ASN A 79 4.28 -11.73 -12.83
C ASN A 79 4.68 -10.33 -12.34
N LEU A 80 4.87 -9.40 -13.28
CA LEU A 80 5.30 -8.03 -12.99
C LEU A 80 4.18 -7.17 -12.34
N ASP A 81 2.92 -7.40 -12.68
CA ASP A 81 1.81 -6.67 -12.08
C ASP A 81 1.68 -7.04 -10.60
N LEU A 82 1.91 -8.31 -10.28
CA LEU A 82 1.94 -8.79 -8.90
C LEU A 82 3.11 -8.20 -8.11
N ALA A 83 4.30 -8.13 -8.73
CA ALA A 83 5.46 -7.48 -8.13
C ALA A 83 5.20 -5.99 -7.88
N GLN A 84 4.51 -5.30 -8.80
CA GLN A 84 4.10 -3.91 -8.65
C GLN A 84 3.07 -3.74 -7.53
N ALA A 85 2.05 -4.60 -7.46
CA ALA A 85 1.05 -4.57 -6.39
C ALA A 85 1.70 -4.80 -5.02
N GLN A 86 2.66 -5.73 -4.93
CA GLN A 86 3.44 -5.95 -3.72
C GLN A 86 4.30 -4.73 -3.32
N ALA A 87 4.86 -4.02 -4.30
CA ALA A 87 5.62 -2.79 -4.03
C ALA A 87 4.70 -1.68 -3.49
N ARG A 88 3.48 -1.52 -4.05
CA ARG A 88 2.45 -0.59 -3.54
C ARG A 88 2.01 -0.93 -2.12
N LEU A 89 1.84 -2.21 -1.81
CA LEU A 89 1.50 -2.66 -0.45
C LEU A 89 2.62 -2.29 0.55
N ARG A 90 3.89 -2.48 0.17
CA ARG A 90 5.03 -2.05 0.99
C ARG A 90 5.05 -0.54 1.16
N GLN A 91 4.82 0.23 0.10
CA GLN A 91 4.74 1.70 0.17
C GLN A 91 3.64 2.17 1.12
N ALA A 92 2.44 1.58 1.06
CA ALA A 92 1.34 1.91 1.97
C ALA A 92 1.68 1.56 3.43
N ARG A 93 2.39 0.46 3.67
CA ARG A 93 2.90 0.10 5.00
C ARG A 93 3.87 1.14 5.55
N GLU A 94 4.84 1.58 4.74
CA GLU A 94 5.81 2.60 5.16
C GLU A 94 5.15 3.96 5.38
N ALA A 95 4.12 4.32 4.59
CA ALA A 95 3.32 5.51 4.82
C ALA A 95 2.57 5.47 6.17
N LEU A 96 2.04 4.29 6.55
CA LEU A 96 1.45 4.09 7.87
C LEU A 96 2.49 4.24 8.99
N VAL A 97 3.71 3.72 8.80
CA VAL A 97 4.81 3.89 9.76
C VAL A 97 5.16 5.37 9.92
N ALA A 98 5.28 6.11 8.80
CA ALA A 98 5.54 7.55 8.81
C ALA A 98 4.42 8.34 9.52
N SER A 99 3.15 8.01 9.27
CA SER A 99 2.01 8.64 9.95
C SER A 99 2.04 8.39 11.46
N ARG A 100 2.41 7.18 11.90
CA ARG A 100 2.57 6.86 13.32
C ARG A 100 3.73 7.62 13.96
N ALA A 101 4.81 7.84 13.22
CA ALA A 101 5.96 8.61 13.70
C ALA A 101 5.58 10.06 14.03
N ALA A 102 4.59 10.65 13.36
CA ALA A 102 4.06 11.99 13.66
C ALA A 102 3.39 12.10 15.06
N LEU A 103 3.06 10.97 15.70
CA LEU A 103 2.58 10.93 17.08
C LEU A 103 3.71 10.92 18.12
N LEU A 104 4.96 10.81 17.69
CA LEU A 104 6.15 10.72 18.55
C LEU A 104 6.94 12.02 18.49
N PRO A 105 7.78 12.33 19.51
CA PRO A 105 8.74 13.40 19.42
C PRO A 105 9.70 13.20 18.27
N SER A 106 9.99 14.27 17.51
CA SER A 106 11.05 14.29 16.52
C SER A 106 12.36 14.72 17.16
N LEU A 107 13.45 14.04 16.82
CA LEU A 107 14.81 14.37 17.23
C LEU A 107 15.65 14.63 15.99
N SER A 108 16.25 15.82 15.92
CA SER A 108 17.19 16.17 14.86
C SER A 108 18.57 16.47 15.43
N ALA A 109 19.61 16.02 14.73
CA ALA A 109 20.99 16.35 15.03
C ALA A 109 21.56 17.18 13.90
N SER A 110 22.19 18.30 14.23
CA SER A 110 22.85 19.17 13.27
C SER A 110 24.32 19.36 13.65
N GLY A 111 25.18 19.38 12.65
CA GLY A 111 26.60 19.66 12.82
C GLY A 111 27.07 20.56 11.71
N SER A 112 27.79 21.63 12.06
CA SER A 112 28.42 22.51 11.08
C SER A 112 29.86 22.83 11.48
N VAL A 113 30.69 22.96 10.44
CA VAL A 113 32.07 23.43 10.58
C VAL A 113 32.21 24.64 9.67
N ASN A 114 32.47 25.78 10.30
CA ASN A 114 32.70 27.04 9.59
C ASN A 114 34.16 27.46 9.77
N ARG A 115 34.88 27.63 8.66
CA ARG A 115 36.22 28.16 8.63
C ARG A 115 36.19 29.54 7.98
N THR A 116 36.58 30.55 8.73
CA THR A 116 36.72 31.91 8.25
C THR A 116 38.20 32.25 8.16
N GLU A 117 38.67 32.59 6.97
CA GLU A 117 40.02 33.06 6.72
C GLU A 117 39.96 34.52 6.32
N THR A 118 40.68 35.36 7.07
CA THR A 118 40.86 36.78 6.70
C THR A 118 42.01 36.87 5.70
N LEU A 119 41.70 37.24 4.45
CA LEU A 119 42.74 37.47 3.44
C LEU A 119 43.69 38.59 3.91
N LYS A 120 44.98 38.42 3.66
CA LYS A 120 46.01 39.42 3.96
C LYS A 120 45.61 40.79 3.39
N GLY A 121 45.31 41.76 4.26
CA GLY A 121 44.90 43.12 3.91
C GLY A 121 43.74 43.69 4.74
N GLY A 122 43.04 42.84 5.49
CA GLY A 122 41.88 43.24 6.31
C GLY A 122 42.17 43.40 7.81
N GLY A 123 43.36 43.66 8.23
CA GLY A 123 43.65 43.94 9.63
C GLY A 123 43.18 45.34 9.99
N THR A 124 42.38 45.47 11.03
CA THR A 124 42.05 46.77 11.63
C THR A 124 43.27 47.29 12.37
N THR A 125 43.89 48.34 11.86
CA THR A 125 44.92 49.08 12.55
C THR A 125 44.28 50.02 13.54
N LEU A 126 44.56 49.83 14.82
CA LEU A 126 44.18 50.76 15.88
C LEU A 126 45.42 51.56 16.22
N THR A 127 45.40 52.89 15.99
CA THR A 127 46.43 53.82 16.45
C THR A 127 46.01 54.33 17.80
N LEU A 128 46.79 53.99 18.83
CA LEU A 128 46.57 54.54 20.19
C LEU A 128 47.02 55.97 20.24
N PRO A 129 46.54 56.74 21.23
CA PRO A 129 46.93 58.20 21.44
C PRO A 129 48.44 58.43 21.72
N ASP A 130 49.15 57.36 22.08
CA ASP A 130 50.63 57.40 22.32
C ASP A 130 51.46 57.18 21.04
N GLY A 131 50.77 57.00 19.86
CA GLY A 131 51.44 56.77 18.60
C GLY A 131 51.72 55.25 18.30
N THR A 132 51.33 54.36 19.20
CA THR A 132 51.52 52.92 18.98
C THR A 132 50.49 52.39 18.00
N VAL A 133 50.96 51.80 16.92
CA VAL A 133 50.10 51.18 15.92
C VAL A 133 50.00 49.66 16.22
N THR A 134 48.88 49.25 16.70
CA THR A 134 48.59 47.81 16.89
C THR A 134 47.73 47.26 15.70
N THR A 135 48.37 46.47 14.90
CA THR A 135 47.62 45.74 13.82
C THR A 135 47.13 44.42 14.39
N THR A 136 45.83 44.28 14.58
CA THR A 136 45.24 42.99 14.91
C THR A 136 45.24 42.17 13.62
N GLY A 137 46.24 41.30 13.50
CA GLY A 137 46.46 40.48 12.30
C GLY A 137 45.32 39.52 12.03
N GLY A 138 44.96 39.37 10.76
CA GLY A 138 44.01 38.41 10.29
C GLY A 138 44.45 36.97 10.62
N GLY A 139 43.76 36.39 11.53
CA GLY A 139 43.87 34.94 11.84
C GLY A 139 42.63 34.22 11.30
N GLY A 140 42.82 33.06 10.73
CA GLY A 140 41.70 32.16 10.38
C GLY A 140 41.10 31.61 11.70
N SER A 141 39.79 31.61 11.79
CA SER A 141 39.08 30.91 12.87
C SER A 141 38.28 29.75 12.32
N THR A 142 38.30 28.62 13.02
CA THR A 142 37.42 27.47 12.72
C THR A 142 36.48 27.31 13.89
N SER A 143 35.18 27.35 13.60
CA SER A 143 34.14 27.10 14.59
C SER A 143 33.43 25.79 14.28
N PHE A 144 33.20 24.99 15.30
CA PHE A 144 32.45 23.76 15.27
C PHE A 144 31.16 23.99 16.07
N THR A 145 30.04 23.67 15.44
CA THR A 145 28.73 23.74 16.11
C THR A 145 28.07 22.39 16.01
N LEU A 146 27.69 21.80 17.15
CA LEU A 146 26.89 20.58 17.22
C LEU A 146 25.63 20.92 18.02
N GLY A 147 24.47 20.57 17.42
CA GLY A 147 23.17 20.81 18.02
C GLY A 147 22.33 19.54 18.02
N LEU A 148 21.54 19.35 19.07
CA LEU A 148 20.48 18.34 19.16
C LEU A 148 19.19 19.09 19.50
N ASP A 149 18.18 18.94 18.62
CA ASP A 149 16.89 19.56 18.78
C ASP A 149 15.82 18.50 18.91
N ALA A 150 15.00 18.58 19.95
CA ALA A 150 13.85 17.71 20.16
C ALA A 150 12.58 18.56 20.10
N SER A 151 11.61 18.15 19.27
CA SER A 151 10.31 18.81 19.20
C SER A 151 9.18 17.79 19.29
N TYR A 152 8.11 18.18 19.99
CA TYR A 152 6.92 17.35 20.13
C TYR A 152 5.66 18.21 19.98
N GLN A 153 4.78 17.80 19.06
CA GLN A 153 3.51 18.45 18.84
C GLN A 153 2.39 17.63 19.50
N LEU A 154 1.77 18.20 20.54
CA LEU A 154 0.64 17.57 21.20
C LEU A 154 -0.59 17.54 20.28
N ASP A 155 -1.14 16.38 20.06
CA ASP A 155 -2.33 16.16 19.24
C ASP A 155 -3.63 16.34 20.07
N LEU A 156 -3.93 17.60 20.43
CA LEU A 156 -5.05 17.95 21.30
C LEU A 156 -6.42 17.67 20.65
N PHE A 157 -6.50 17.82 19.33
CA PHE A 157 -7.74 17.67 18.57
C PHE A 157 -7.82 16.33 17.81
N GLY A 158 -6.82 15.47 17.90
CA GLY A 158 -6.81 14.14 17.29
C GLY A 158 -6.53 14.12 15.78
N GLY A 159 -6.04 15.23 15.19
CA GLY A 159 -5.75 15.30 13.75
C GLY A 159 -4.72 14.27 13.29
N ASN A 160 -3.61 14.11 14.02
CA ASN A 160 -2.58 13.11 13.71
C ASN A 160 -3.12 11.68 13.91
N ARG A 161 -3.96 11.45 14.93
CA ARG A 161 -4.61 10.14 15.13
C ARG A 161 -5.51 9.77 13.97
N ARG A 162 -6.30 10.73 13.46
CA ARG A 162 -7.13 10.53 12.26
C ARG A 162 -6.30 10.29 10.99
N ALA A 163 -5.15 10.95 10.86
CA ALA A 163 -4.21 10.68 9.77
C ALA A 163 -3.64 9.24 9.83
N VAL A 164 -3.35 8.74 11.03
CA VAL A 164 -2.93 7.33 11.22
C VAL A 164 -4.06 6.37 10.87
N GLU A 165 -5.30 6.65 11.27
CA GLU A 165 -6.48 5.83 10.91
C GLU A 165 -6.68 5.78 9.39
N ALA A 166 -6.59 6.92 8.71
CA ALA A 166 -6.67 6.99 7.25
C ALA A 166 -5.52 6.20 6.56
N SER A 167 -4.28 6.35 7.04
CA SER A 167 -3.13 5.61 6.50
C SER A 167 -3.25 4.10 6.76
N ARG A 168 -3.87 3.71 7.88
CA ARG A 168 -4.15 2.30 8.16
C ARG A 168 -5.19 1.73 7.19
N ALA A 169 -6.27 2.45 6.94
CA ALA A 169 -7.28 2.04 5.97
C ALA A 169 -6.70 1.93 4.55
N GLN A 170 -5.81 2.85 4.17
CA GLN A 170 -5.08 2.77 2.89
C GLN A 170 -4.18 1.54 2.80
N PHE A 171 -3.48 1.19 3.89
CA PHE A 171 -2.66 -0.02 3.92
C PHE A 171 -3.52 -1.29 3.81
N GLU A 172 -4.65 -1.35 4.51
CA GLU A 172 -5.60 -2.46 4.41
C GLU A 172 -6.18 -2.56 2.98
N GLY A 173 -6.55 -1.43 2.37
CA GLY A 173 -7.00 -1.35 0.98
C GLY A 173 -5.95 -1.88 -0.01
N ALA A 174 -4.69 -1.47 0.14
CA ALA A 174 -3.59 -1.98 -0.70
C ALA A 174 -3.39 -3.51 -0.56
N GLY A 175 -3.73 -4.08 0.61
CA GLY A 175 -3.76 -5.53 0.82
C GLY A 175 -4.83 -6.23 -0.02
N PHE A 176 -6.03 -5.66 -0.09
CA PHE A 176 -7.10 -6.16 -0.94
C PHE A 176 -6.80 -5.99 -2.44
N ASP A 177 -6.16 -4.89 -2.85
CA ASP A 177 -5.73 -4.67 -4.22
C ASP A 177 -4.70 -5.71 -4.67
N TYR A 178 -3.75 -6.07 -3.78
CA TYR A 178 -2.81 -7.15 -4.03
C TYR A 178 -3.53 -8.49 -4.21
N ALA A 179 -4.47 -8.83 -3.33
CA ALA A 179 -5.24 -10.07 -3.41
C ALA A 179 -6.10 -10.13 -4.70
N ALA A 180 -6.72 -9.01 -5.09
CA ALA A 180 -7.49 -8.90 -6.32
C ALA A 180 -6.60 -9.08 -7.57
N THR A 181 -5.40 -8.50 -7.57
CA THR A 181 -4.42 -8.66 -8.64
C THR A 181 -3.97 -10.13 -8.75
N LEU A 182 -3.69 -10.80 -7.63
CA LEU A 182 -3.35 -12.21 -7.60
C LEU A 182 -4.45 -13.07 -8.21
N LEU A 183 -5.69 -12.90 -7.75
CA LEU A 183 -6.84 -13.62 -8.27
C LEU A 183 -7.04 -13.40 -9.77
N SER A 184 -6.83 -12.17 -10.26
CA SER A 184 -6.93 -11.85 -11.68
C SER A 184 -5.90 -12.59 -12.51
N VAL A 185 -4.63 -12.61 -12.07
CA VAL A 185 -3.54 -13.32 -12.75
C VAL A 185 -3.79 -14.82 -12.79
N GLU A 186 -4.19 -15.41 -11.66
CA GLU A 186 -4.52 -16.83 -11.56
C GLU A 186 -5.70 -17.21 -12.47
N SER A 187 -6.75 -16.40 -12.47
CA SER A 187 -7.96 -16.64 -13.26
C SER A 187 -7.70 -16.52 -14.76
N GLU A 188 -6.92 -15.51 -15.19
CA GLU A 188 -6.57 -15.32 -16.58
C GLU A 188 -5.69 -16.46 -17.09
N LEU A 189 -4.70 -16.89 -16.31
CA LEU A 189 -3.86 -18.02 -16.66
C LEU A 189 -4.67 -19.30 -16.78
N ALA A 190 -5.51 -19.61 -15.80
CA ALA A 190 -6.34 -20.81 -15.83
C ALA A 190 -7.28 -20.82 -17.03
N ARG A 191 -7.91 -19.67 -17.33
CA ARG A 191 -8.77 -19.52 -18.52
C ARG A 191 -8.01 -19.81 -19.81
N ASN A 192 -6.83 -19.20 -19.97
CA ASN A 192 -6.01 -19.38 -21.17
C ASN A 192 -5.49 -20.81 -21.29
N TYR A 193 -5.15 -21.46 -20.17
CA TYR A 193 -4.76 -22.87 -20.16
C TYR A 193 -5.89 -23.77 -20.62
N VAL A 194 -7.10 -23.60 -20.09
CA VAL A 194 -8.28 -24.40 -20.50
C VAL A 194 -8.59 -24.19 -21.98
N LEU A 195 -8.52 -22.96 -22.48
CA LEU A 195 -8.67 -22.66 -23.91
C LEU A 195 -7.61 -23.38 -24.77
N ALA A 196 -6.36 -23.34 -24.35
CA ALA A 196 -5.27 -24.03 -25.07
C ALA A 196 -5.51 -25.56 -25.11
N ARG A 197 -5.95 -26.15 -24.01
CA ARG A 197 -6.33 -27.57 -23.97
C ARG A 197 -7.52 -27.86 -24.89
N GLY A 198 -8.53 -26.99 -24.92
CA GLY A 198 -9.65 -27.06 -25.82
C GLY A 198 -9.23 -27.06 -27.31
N TYR A 199 -8.32 -26.14 -27.68
CA TYR A 199 -7.79 -26.10 -29.05
C TYR A 199 -6.97 -27.35 -29.39
N GLN A 200 -6.18 -27.88 -28.45
CA GLN A 200 -5.45 -29.14 -28.66
C GLN A 200 -6.42 -30.29 -28.96
N ALA A 201 -7.52 -30.40 -28.22
CA ALA A 201 -8.56 -31.40 -28.46
C ALA A 201 -9.25 -31.21 -29.82
N GLN A 202 -9.56 -29.96 -30.21
CA GLN A 202 -10.14 -29.67 -31.53
C GLN A 202 -9.18 -30.04 -32.66
N ILE A 203 -7.89 -29.77 -32.54
CA ILE A 203 -6.88 -30.15 -33.52
C ILE A 203 -6.79 -31.69 -33.64
N ALA A 204 -6.80 -32.39 -32.52
CA ALA A 204 -6.80 -33.86 -32.53
C ALA A 204 -8.03 -34.42 -33.25
N ASN A 205 -9.23 -33.89 -32.97
CA ASN A 205 -10.48 -34.29 -33.65
C ASN A 205 -10.45 -33.97 -35.15
N ALA A 206 -9.94 -32.78 -35.53
CA ALA A 206 -9.82 -32.39 -36.94
C ALA A 206 -8.87 -33.32 -37.71
N ARG A 207 -7.74 -33.70 -37.09
CA ARG A 207 -6.80 -34.67 -37.69
C ARG A 207 -7.41 -36.06 -37.85
N ALA A 208 -8.17 -36.55 -36.85
CA ALA A 208 -8.88 -37.79 -36.96
C ALA A 208 -9.94 -37.77 -38.06
N SER A 209 -10.70 -36.68 -38.18
CA SER A 209 -11.68 -36.49 -39.24
C SER A 209 -11.04 -36.46 -40.63
N LEU A 210 -9.88 -35.78 -40.77
CA LEU A 210 -9.12 -35.75 -42.02
C LEU A 210 -8.67 -37.16 -42.43
N ALA A 211 -8.13 -37.96 -41.52
CA ALA A 211 -7.73 -39.33 -41.80
C ALA A 211 -8.91 -40.20 -42.31
N ILE A 212 -10.09 -40.06 -41.70
CA ILE A 212 -11.31 -40.77 -42.19
C ILE A 212 -11.71 -40.30 -43.59
N GLN A 213 -11.59 -39.01 -43.90
CA GLN A 213 -11.91 -38.47 -45.23
C GLN A 213 -10.91 -38.91 -46.29
N ASP A 214 -9.62 -39.02 -45.95
CA ASP A 214 -8.61 -39.58 -46.85
C ASP A 214 -8.90 -41.03 -47.18
N GLU A 215 -9.28 -41.85 -46.19
CA GLU A 215 -9.70 -43.23 -46.41
C GLU A 215 -10.96 -43.32 -47.30
N ASN A 216 -11.96 -42.48 -47.04
CA ASN A 216 -13.17 -42.42 -47.87
C ASN A 216 -12.84 -42.01 -49.31
N LEU A 217 -11.92 -41.10 -49.53
CA LEU A 217 -11.45 -40.70 -50.86
C LEU A 217 -10.76 -41.87 -51.57
N GLU A 218 -9.93 -42.65 -50.89
CA GLU A 218 -9.35 -43.85 -51.48
C GLU A 218 -10.39 -44.86 -51.90
N ILE A 219 -11.36 -45.13 -51.03
CA ILE A 219 -12.49 -46.04 -51.35
C ILE A 219 -13.26 -45.54 -52.58
N ALA A 220 -13.54 -44.23 -52.66
CA ALA A 220 -14.22 -43.62 -53.79
C ALA A 220 -13.41 -43.80 -55.09
N ARG A 221 -12.09 -43.59 -55.05
CA ARG A 221 -11.17 -43.77 -56.18
C ARG A 221 -11.19 -45.26 -56.65
N TRP A 222 -11.12 -46.21 -55.73
CA TRP A 222 -11.22 -47.63 -56.07
C TRP A 222 -12.56 -48.00 -56.72
N ARG A 223 -13.68 -47.40 -56.27
CA ARG A 223 -15.02 -47.65 -56.88
C ARG A 223 -15.10 -47.11 -58.31
N VAL A 224 -14.47 -45.90 -58.54
CA VAL A 224 -14.39 -45.38 -59.94
C VAL A 224 -13.51 -46.26 -60.80
N MET A 225 -12.30 -46.66 -60.31
CA MET A 225 -11.45 -47.59 -61.08
C MET A 225 -12.09 -48.94 -61.39
N ALA A 226 -12.91 -49.45 -60.49
CA ALA A 226 -13.70 -50.69 -60.70
C ALA A 226 -14.94 -50.48 -61.58
N GLY A 227 -15.24 -49.27 -62.08
CA GLY A 227 -16.41 -48.98 -62.90
C GLY A 227 -17.76 -49.06 -62.19
N LEU A 228 -17.74 -49.01 -60.82
CA LEU A 228 -18.95 -49.13 -60.00
C LEU A 228 -19.70 -47.83 -59.86
N VAL A 229 -19.04 -46.67 -60.14
CA VAL A 229 -19.60 -45.33 -60.14
C VAL A 229 -18.96 -44.47 -61.24
N SER A 230 -19.74 -43.52 -61.79
CA SER A 230 -19.18 -42.54 -62.74
C SER A 230 -18.28 -41.49 -62.07
N SER A 231 -17.30 -41.02 -62.79
CA SER A 231 -16.40 -39.94 -62.35
C SER A 231 -17.11 -38.59 -62.16
#